data_fb46461a585d2474c12149a35d73d367
#
_entry.id   fb46461a585d2474c12149a35d73d367
#
_cell.length_a   1.000
_cell.length_b   1.000
_cell.length_c   1.000
_cell.angle_alpha   90.00
_cell.angle_beta   90.00
_cell.angle_gamma   90.00
#
_symmetry.space_group_name_H-M   'P 1'
#
loop_
_entity.id
_entity.type
_entity.pdbx_description
1 polymer ?
#
loop_
_entity_poly.entity_id
_entity_poly.type
_entity_poly.pdbx_seq_one_letter_code
_entity_poly.pdbx_strand_id
1 'polypeptide(L)'
;MTLKASLYDQLPREELIRLLEARDNEPDNAEIYVSSETPTIKRIISEVLAILFNEENKPIEKAMNLLLGYFNADWGYVAIFEEDGFAANFTCEVMSSWVKIPKDDRNKLTCDTIPWIIDTVKAGHDIVLGDIAGLPAEADIDKILLTEQQLKSMLIVPLTFHNKVQGFIGFDSIRTSRFWTASEVEDMHIIAGIFSIIIERWQTNYNLEESRKRISKLSTKFQQFFNNLPIGVELYDAEGYLIDINDADTRIFGSSREYLLGVNLFKNPAVPERILNQIKKKKAFSFPLAYDFNCIRDTRYYNSNISDEVKYLMVKGIGLNDREFGHIGYLLR
;
A
#
# COMPACT_ATOMS: atom_id res chain seq x y z
N MET A 1 4.13 19.07 26.91
CA MET A 1 5.29 18.17 26.83
C MET A 1 5.11 17.22 25.63
N THR A 2 4.92 17.78 24.43
CA THR A 2 4.36 17.07 23.25
C THR A 2 5.34 17.07 22.05
N LEU A 3 6.65 16.92 22.28
CA LEU A 3 7.68 17.04 21.23
C LEU A 3 8.58 15.80 21.08
N LYS A 4 8.31 14.70 21.78
CA LYS A 4 9.17 13.50 21.70
C LYS A 4 8.69 12.39 20.78
N ALA A 5 7.41 12.32 20.43
CA ALA A 5 6.90 11.27 19.53
C ALA A 5 7.34 11.44 18.07
N SER A 6 7.56 12.67 17.62
CA SER A 6 7.89 12.99 16.22
C SER A 6 9.34 12.65 15.80
N LEU A 7 10.24 12.34 16.74
CA LEU A 7 11.65 12.09 16.41
C LEU A 7 11.93 10.63 16.02
N TYR A 8 11.09 9.70 16.43
CA TYR A 8 11.27 8.26 16.16
C TYR A 8 10.72 7.81 14.81
N ASP A 9 9.86 8.61 14.18
CA ASP A 9 9.20 8.28 12.91
C ASP A 9 10.13 8.30 11.68
N GLN A 10 11.38 8.78 11.83
CA GLN A 10 12.33 8.94 10.73
C GLN A 10 13.61 8.12 10.84
N LEU A 11 13.76 7.32 11.90
CA LEU A 11 15.01 6.62 12.17
C LEU A 11 15.08 5.25 11.48
N PRO A 12 16.22 4.91 10.82
CA PRO A 12 16.51 3.56 10.36
C PRO A 12 16.53 2.56 11.53
N ARG A 13 16.15 1.29 11.25
CA ARG A 13 16.14 0.20 12.24
C ARG A 13 17.38 0.12 13.13
N GLU A 14 18.56 0.35 12.53
CA GLU A 14 19.84 0.28 13.21
C GLU A 14 20.03 1.42 14.23
N GLU A 15 19.41 2.54 13.99
CA GLU A 15 19.49 3.71 14.87
C GLU A 15 18.50 3.62 16.04
N LEU A 16 17.33 2.99 15.80
CA LEU A 16 16.39 2.62 16.88
C LEU A 16 17.02 1.60 17.85
N ILE A 17 17.73 0.61 17.32
CA ILE A 17 18.46 -0.37 18.13
C ILE A 17 19.58 0.31 18.91
N ARG A 18 20.36 1.21 18.29
CA ARG A 18 21.42 1.98 18.98
C ARG A 18 20.88 2.88 20.10
N LEU A 19 19.74 3.52 19.90
CA LEU A 19 19.11 4.36 20.92
C LEU A 19 18.58 3.53 22.10
N LEU A 20 18.12 2.32 21.84
CA LEU A 20 17.73 1.36 22.89
C LEU A 20 18.97 0.84 23.65
N GLU A 21 20.07 0.58 22.96
CA GLU A 21 21.34 0.14 23.54
C GLU A 21 22.09 1.25 24.32
N ALA A 22 21.99 2.51 23.85
CA ALA A 22 22.64 3.66 24.49
C ALA A 22 22.01 4.08 25.84
N ARG A 23 20.75 3.72 26.06
CA ARG A 23 20.04 3.98 27.33
C ARG A 23 20.51 3.08 28.48
N ASP A 24 21.31 2.06 28.21
CA ASP A 24 21.68 1.00 29.14
C ASP A 24 23.11 1.06 29.66
N ASN A 25 23.88 2.08 29.28
CA ASN A 25 25.29 2.22 29.72
C ASN A 25 25.47 3.11 30.96
N GLU A 26 24.56 3.10 31.92
CA GLU A 26 24.86 3.54 33.29
C GLU A 26 25.30 2.32 34.14
N PRO A 27 26.43 2.37 34.82
CA PRO A 27 26.96 1.22 35.56
C PRO A 27 26.20 1.06 36.87
N ASP A 28 25.34 0.07 36.97
CA ASP A 28 24.77 -0.37 38.25
C ASP A 28 25.49 -1.62 38.77
N ASN A 29 25.87 -1.58 40.02
CA ASN A 29 26.59 -2.63 40.72
C ASN A 29 25.82 -3.95 40.71
N ALA A 30 26.43 -4.99 40.14
CA ALA A 30 25.84 -6.31 40.01
C ALA A 30 25.88 -7.07 41.35
N GLU A 31 24.71 -7.35 41.91
CA GLU A 31 24.49 -8.55 42.70
C GLU A 31 23.79 -9.62 41.84
N ILE A 32 24.44 -10.77 41.72
CA ILE A 32 23.91 -11.93 40.96
C ILE A 32 22.81 -12.56 41.79
N TYR A 33 21.54 -12.26 41.40
CA TYR A 33 20.38 -13.05 41.77
C TYR A 33 19.89 -13.85 40.58
N VAL A 34 19.96 -15.18 40.68
CA VAL A 34 19.23 -16.09 39.78
C VAL A 34 17.77 -16.04 40.23
N SER A 35 17.01 -15.14 39.67
CA SER A 35 15.55 -15.10 39.82
C SER A 35 14.91 -15.64 38.53
N SER A 36 13.77 -16.29 38.70
CA SER A 36 12.83 -16.60 37.59
C SER A 36 12.53 -15.29 36.89
N GLU A 37 13.21 -15.00 35.77
CA GLU A 37 13.19 -13.71 35.10
C GLU A 37 11.78 -13.46 34.56
N THR A 38 11.06 -12.51 35.14
CA THR A 38 10.00 -11.79 34.44
C THR A 38 10.63 -11.22 33.17
N PRO A 39 10.12 -11.50 31.97
CA PRO A 39 10.74 -11.04 30.75
C PRO A 39 10.77 -9.50 30.73
N THR A 40 11.95 -8.93 30.64
CA THR A 40 12.13 -7.48 30.53
C THR A 40 11.49 -7.00 29.24
N ILE A 41 10.84 -5.82 29.22
CA ILE A 41 10.20 -5.24 28.02
C ILE A 41 11.12 -5.22 26.81
N LYS A 42 12.42 -4.97 26.99
CA LYS A 42 13.43 -5.00 25.92
C LYS A 42 13.50 -6.34 25.19
N ARG A 43 13.47 -7.43 25.94
CA ARG A 43 13.47 -8.80 25.36
C ARG A 43 12.18 -9.03 24.58
N ILE A 44 11.04 -8.62 25.14
CA ILE A 44 9.73 -8.74 24.47
C ILE A 44 9.70 -7.92 23.16
N ILE A 45 10.18 -6.67 23.19
CA ILE A 45 10.26 -5.84 21.97
C ILE A 45 11.16 -6.49 20.92
N SER A 46 12.31 -7.02 21.30
CA SER A 46 13.22 -7.70 20.36
C SER A 46 12.57 -8.92 19.73
N GLU A 47 11.85 -9.74 20.52
CA GLU A 47 11.12 -10.91 20.03
C GLU A 47 9.94 -10.51 19.14
N VAL A 48 9.16 -9.50 19.51
CA VAL A 48 8.06 -8.93 18.70
C VAL A 48 8.58 -8.42 17.37
N LEU A 49 9.67 -7.65 17.36
CA LEU A 49 10.28 -7.17 16.13
C LEU A 49 10.79 -8.33 15.27
N ALA A 50 11.46 -9.32 15.86
CA ALA A 50 11.91 -10.50 15.12
C ALA A 50 10.74 -11.25 14.46
N ILE A 51 9.62 -11.40 15.16
CA ILE A 51 8.40 -12.04 14.62
C ILE A 51 7.80 -11.19 13.49
N LEU A 52 7.63 -9.88 13.69
CA LEU A 52 6.96 -8.99 12.75
C LEU A 52 7.76 -8.74 11.47
N PHE A 53 9.11 -8.79 11.54
CA PHE A 53 9.99 -8.64 10.39
C PHE A 53 10.32 -9.94 9.67
N ASN A 54 10.11 -11.11 10.29
CA ASN A 54 10.15 -12.38 9.59
C ASN A 54 8.86 -12.53 8.79
N GLU A 55 8.99 -12.84 7.48
CA GLU A 55 7.85 -13.10 6.58
C GLU A 55 7.19 -14.46 6.87
N GLU A 56 6.97 -14.75 8.13
CA GLU A 56 6.28 -15.97 8.57
C GLU A 56 4.77 -15.84 8.43
N ASN A 57 4.10 -17.00 8.42
CA ASN A 57 2.64 -17.07 8.40
C ASN A 57 2.08 -16.45 9.69
N LYS A 58 1.20 -15.44 9.56
CA LYS A 58 0.49 -14.73 10.64
C LYS A 58 1.39 -14.08 11.71
N PRO A 59 2.31 -13.20 11.32
CA PRO A 59 3.26 -12.61 12.29
C PRO A 59 2.57 -11.75 13.35
N ILE A 60 1.48 -11.01 13.04
CA ILE A 60 0.72 -10.26 14.06
C ILE A 60 0.14 -11.19 15.11
N GLU A 61 -0.49 -12.30 14.72
CA GLU A 61 -1.10 -13.24 15.67
C GLU A 61 -0.06 -13.82 16.63
N LYS A 62 1.14 -14.16 16.12
CA LYS A 62 2.25 -14.64 16.95
C LYS A 62 2.76 -13.57 17.91
N ALA A 63 2.97 -12.34 17.44
CA ALA A 63 3.40 -11.23 18.27
C ALA A 63 2.36 -10.92 19.35
N MET A 64 1.07 -10.89 19.01
CA MET A 64 -0.01 -10.65 19.95
C MET A 64 -0.12 -11.76 21.00
N ASN A 65 0.11 -13.03 20.66
CA ASN A 65 0.15 -14.12 21.66
C ASN A 65 1.32 -13.96 22.65
N LEU A 66 2.49 -13.52 22.16
CA LEU A 66 3.62 -13.21 23.04
C LEU A 66 3.26 -12.06 24.01
N LEU A 67 2.65 -11.01 23.50
CA LEU A 67 2.24 -9.84 24.27
C LEU A 67 1.12 -10.18 25.24
N LEU A 68 0.16 -11.04 24.87
CA LEU A 68 -0.88 -11.53 25.76
C LEU A 68 -0.29 -12.17 27.02
N GLY A 69 0.77 -12.98 26.84
CA GLY A 69 1.51 -13.57 27.97
C GLY A 69 2.27 -12.53 28.78
N TYR A 70 2.91 -11.56 28.14
CA TYR A 70 3.65 -10.50 28.82
C TYR A 70 2.75 -9.64 29.71
N PHE A 71 1.62 -9.17 29.17
CA PHE A 71 0.65 -8.37 29.93
C PHE A 71 -0.22 -9.21 30.87
N ASN A 72 -0.06 -10.53 30.89
CA ASN A 72 -0.91 -11.44 31.65
C ASN A 72 -2.40 -11.12 31.46
N ALA A 73 -2.79 -10.88 30.21
CA ALA A 73 -4.14 -10.54 29.81
C ALA A 73 -4.89 -11.78 29.31
N ASP A 74 -6.19 -11.68 29.20
CA ASP A 74 -7.05 -12.78 28.77
C ASP A 74 -7.47 -12.66 27.32
N TRP A 75 -7.57 -11.43 26.81
CA TRP A 75 -7.90 -11.08 25.43
C TRP A 75 -7.00 -9.95 24.95
N GLY A 76 -6.40 -10.11 23.77
CA GLY A 76 -5.60 -9.09 23.09
C GLY A 76 -6.07 -8.92 21.66
N TYR A 77 -6.08 -7.69 21.17
CA TYR A 77 -6.56 -7.37 19.83
C TYR A 77 -5.89 -6.16 19.22
N VAL A 78 -5.90 -6.15 17.88
CA VAL A 78 -5.55 -5.00 17.04
C VAL A 78 -6.75 -4.72 16.15
N ALA A 79 -7.27 -3.49 16.19
CA ALA A 79 -8.37 -3.05 15.37
C ALA A 79 -7.97 -1.82 14.55
N ILE A 80 -8.36 -1.78 13.27
CA ILE A 80 -8.07 -0.70 12.33
C ILE A 80 -9.39 -0.06 11.91
N PHE A 81 -9.44 1.27 11.93
CA PHE A 81 -10.60 2.03 11.47
C PHE A 81 -10.82 1.88 9.97
N GLU A 82 -12.07 1.79 9.57
CA GLU A 82 -12.46 1.90 8.16
C GLU A 82 -12.21 3.33 7.63
N GLU A 83 -12.20 3.49 6.31
CA GLU A 83 -11.91 4.78 5.67
C GLU A 83 -12.87 5.89 6.10
N ASP A 84 -14.15 5.58 6.32
CA ASP A 84 -15.17 6.51 6.83
C ASP A 84 -15.05 6.76 8.34
N GLY A 85 -14.28 5.94 9.02
CA GLY A 85 -14.06 6.01 10.46
C GLY A 85 -15.29 5.62 11.31
N PHE A 86 -16.35 5.08 10.72
CA PHE A 86 -17.54 4.67 11.46
C PHE A 86 -17.35 3.36 12.20
N ALA A 87 -16.55 2.46 11.69
CA ALA A 87 -16.28 1.15 12.26
C ALA A 87 -14.77 0.90 12.40
N ALA A 88 -14.43 -0.04 13.28
CA ALA A 88 -13.10 -0.61 13.37
C ALA A 88 -13.20 -2.13 13.19
N ASN A 89 -12.31 -2.67 12.35
CA ASN A 89 -12.25 -4.10 12.08
C ASN A 89 -11.08 -4.72 12.84
N PHE A 90 -11.33 -5.84 13.51
CA PHE A 90 -10.26 -6.61 14.09
C PHE A 90 -9.34 -7.17 13.01
N THR A 91 -8.12 -6.64 12.96
CA THR A 91 -7.05 -7.18 12.12
C THR A 91 -6.46 -8.46 12.72
N CYS A 92 -6.45 -8.52 14.05
CA CYS A 92 -5.99 -9.67 14.82
C CYS A 92 -6.69 -9.72 16.17
N GLU A 93 -7.03 -10.93 16.60
CA GLU A 93 -7.50 -11.23 17.94
C GLU A 93 -6.79 -12.47 18.48
N VAL A 94 -6.36 -12.41 19.72
CA VAL A 94 -5.77 -13.55 20.44
C VAL A 94 -6.43 -13.66 21.81
N MET A 95 -6.66 -14.87 22.27
CA MET A 95 -7.33 -15.14 23.53
C MET A 95 -6.67 -16.27 24.29
N SER A 96 -6.72 -16.18 25.60
CA SER A 96 -6.39 -17.32 26.45
C SER A 96 -7.32 -18.49 26.15
N SER A 97 -6.81 -19.70 26.20
CA SER A 97 -7.51 -20.94 25.77
C SER A 97 -8.83 -21.21 26.51
N TRP A 98 -9.01 -20.64 27.65
CA TRP A 98 -10.22 -20.78 28.48
C TRP A 98 -11.31 -19.72 28.16
N VAL A 99 -10.99 -18.64 27.43
CA VAL A 99 -11.96 -17.60 27.03
C VAL A 99 -12.88 -18.16 25.94
N LYS A 100 -14.17 -18.05 26.14
CA LYS A 100 -15.21 -18.55 25.22
C LYS A 100 -16.20 -17.44 24.87
N ILE A 101 -15.74 -16.41 24.20
CA ILE A 101 -16.60 -15.38 23.62
C ILE A 101 -16.96 -15.79 22.19
N PRO A 102 -18.25 -15.95 21.84
CA PRO A 102 -18.67 -16.29 20.49
C PRO A 102 -18.16 -15.29 19.45
N LYS A 103 -17.76 -15.78 18.25
CA LYS A 103 -17.25 -14.88 17.19
C LYS A 103 -18.30 -13.88 16.72
N ASP A 104 -19.56 -14.26 16.69
CA ASP A 104 -20.66 -13.41 16.22
C ASP A 104 -20.88 -12.18 17.12
N ASP A 105 -20.55 -12.30 18.41
CA ASP A 105 -20.67 -11.22 19.38
C ASP A 105 -19.49 -10.23 19.35
N ARG A 106 -18.45 -10.53 18.56
CA ARG A 106 -17.21 -9.77 18.48
C ARG A 106 -17.06 -8.95 17.18
N ASN A 107 -17.89 -9.24 16.18
CA ASN A 107 -17.61 -8.90 14.79
C ASN A 107 -17.91 -7.45 14.36
N LYS A 108 -18.39 -6.56 15.22
CA LYS A 108 -18.65 -5.17 14.81
C LYS A 108 -18.35 -4.19 15.94
N LEU A 109 -17.16 -3.66 15.89
CA LEU A 109 -16.81 -2.46 16.65
C LEU A 109 -17.23 -1.24 15.82
N THR A 110 -18.43 -0.74 16.06
CA THR A 110 -18.97 0.42 15.35
C THR A 110 -19.21 1.57 16.32
N CYS A 111 -19.35 2.79 15.80
CA CYS A 111 -19.76 3.93 16.58
C CYS A 111 -21.13 3.74 17.28
N ASP A 112 -21.94 2.77 16.85
CA ASP A 112 -23.23 2.43 17.50
C ASP A 112 -23.07 1.45 18.66
N THR A 113 -22.03 0.59 18.62
CA THR A 113 -21.83 -0.49 19.60
C THR A 113 -20.88 -0.12 20.74
N ILE A 114 -19.84 0.68 20.44
CA ILE A 114 -18.83 1.16 21.40
C ILE A 114 -18.47 2.64 21.12
N PRO A 115 -19.47 3.55 21.15
CA PRO A 115 -19.27 4.94 20.75
C PRO A 115 -18.19 5.65 21.54
N TRP A 116 -18.21 5.50 22.86
CA TRP A 116 -17.26 6.20 23.73
C TRP A 116 -15.82 5.72 23.53
N ILE A 117 -15.60 4.40 23.39
CA ILE A 117 -14.28 3.84 23.12
C ILE A 117 -13.74 4.38 21.79
N ILE A 118 -14.55 4.33 20.72
CA ILE A 118 -14.14 4.78 19.41
C ILE A 118 -13.80 6.27 19.42
N ASP A 119 -14.63 7.12 20.04
CA ASP A 119 -14.42 8.56 20.10
C ASP A 119 -13.17 8.91 20.93
N THR A 120 -13.00 8.25 22.08
CA THR A 120 -11.83 8.44 22.96
C THR A 120 -10.53 8.09 22.24
N VAL A 121 -10.49 6.95 21.57
CA VAL A 121 -9.30 6.50 20.82
C VAL A 121 -9.03 7.39 19.61
N LYS A 122 -10.06 7.78 18.87
CA LYS A 122 -9.91 8.72 17.72
C LYS A 122 -9.37 10.08 18.14
N ALA A 123 -9.72 10.53 19.35
CA ALA A 123 -9.15 11.74 19.93
C ALA A 123 -7.67 11.57 20.35
N GLY A 124 -7.11 10.37 20.22
CA GLY A 124 -5.73 10.05 20.56
C GLY A 124 -5.52 9.80 22.06
N HIS A 125 -6.58 9.47 22.79
CA HIS A 125 -6.51 9.20 24.22
C HIS A 125 -6.48 7.69 24.51
N ASP A 126 -5.70 7.31 25.53
CA ASP A 126 -5.68 5.96 26.07
C ASP A 126 -6.94 5.67 26.87
N ILE A 127 -7.29 4.40 26.93
CA ILE A 127 -8.31 3.90 27.85
C ILE A 127 -7.62 2.95 28.82
N VAL A 128 -7.57 3.34 30.09
CA VAL A 128 -6.93 2.58 31.17
C VAL A 128 -7.97 2.37 32.26
N LEU A 129 -8.59 1.20 32.27
CA LEU A 129 -9.65 0.87 33.21
C LEU A 129 -9.25 -0.33 34.05
N GLY A 130 -9.13 -0.12 35.37
CA GLY A 130 -8.91 -1.19 36.34
C GLY A 130 -10.18 -1.98 36.65
N ASP A 131 -11.35 -1.36 36.46
CA ASP A 131 -12.66 -1.96 36.58
C ASP A 131 -13.63 -1.31 35.60
N ILE A 132 -14.37 -2.13 34.82
CA ILE A 132 -15.40 -1.66 33.89
C ILE A 132 -16.49 -0.85 34.58
N ALA A 133 -16.75 -1.10 35.89
CA ALA A 133 -17.68 -0.29 36.67
C ALA A 133 -17.27 1.19 36.74
N GLY A 134 -15.98 1.51 36.55
CA GLY A 134 -15.45 2.88 36.53
C GLY A 134 -15.63 3.62 35.19
N LEU A 135 -16.32 3.06 34.23
CA LEU A 135 -16.65 3.75 32.98
C LEU A 135 -17.51 4.99 33.26
N PRO A 136 -17.27 6.12 32.56
CA PRO A 136 -18.09 7.32 32.72
C PRO A 136 -19.51 7.10 32.20
N ALA A 137 -20.44 7.97 32.62
CA ALA A 137 -21.84 7.85 32.24
C ALA A 137 -22.07 7.94 30.72
N GLU A 138 -21.21 8.66 30.00
CA GLU A 138 -21.25 8.79 28.54
C GLU A 138 -20.97 7.45 27.85
N ALA A 139 -20.40 6.46 28.54
CA ALA A 139 -20.06 5.14 28.03
C ALA A 139 -21.10 4.05 28.40
N ASP A 140 -22.33 4.43 28.66
CA ASP A 140 -23.37 3.46 29.09
C ASP A 140 -23.63 2.38 28.02
N ILE A 141 -23.56 2.73 26.72
CA ILE A 141 -23.72 1.77 25.62
C ILE A 141 -22.56 0.78 25.61
N ASP A 142 -21.32 1.30 25.66
CA ASP A 142 -20.12 0.48 25.73
C ASP A 142 -20.15 -0.46 26.93
N LYS A 143 -20.56 0.04 28.08
CA LYS A 143 -20.67 -0.72 29.35
C LYS A 143 -21.58 -1.94 29.24
N ILE A 144 -22.67 -1.84 28.50
CA ILE A 144 -23.59 -2.96 28.27
C ILE A 144 -22.82 -4.08 27.53
N LEU A 145 -22.23 -3.77 26.41
CA LEU A 145 -21.48 -4.75 25.60
C LEU A 145 -20.32 -5.38 26.39
N LEU A 146 -19.51 -4.55 27.06
CA LEU A 146 -18.37 -5.01 27.83
C LEU A 146 -18.78 -5.91 29.01
N THR A 147 -19.93 -5.62 29.62
CA THR A 147 -20.50 -6.45 30.69
C THR A 147 -20.99 -7.80 30.15
N GLU A 148 -21.67 -7.80 28.99
CA GLU A 148 -22.10 -9.04 28.30
C GLU A 148 -20.91 -9.93 27.97
N GLN A 149 -19.78 -9.32 27.53
CA GLN A 149 -18.53 -10.01 27.28
C GLN A 149 -17.76 -10.39 28.56
N GLN A 150 -18.28 -10.05 29.73
CA GLN A 150 -17.68 -10.33 31.04
C GLN A 150 -16.31 -9.67 31.27
N LEU A 151 -16.00 -8.59 30.56
CA LEU A 151 -14.77 -7.86 30.80
C LEU A 151 -14.73 -7.27 32.22
N LYS A 152 -13.54 -7.26 32.78
CA LYS A 152 -13.29 -6.71 34.13
C LYS A 152 -12.41 -5.46 34.06
N SER A 153 -11.32 -5.50 33.28
CA SER A 153 -10.43 -4.38 33.11
C SER A 153 -9.90 -4.34 31.70
N MET A 154 -9.50 -3.17 31.22
CA MET A 154 -8.96 -2.98 29.86
C MET A 154 -7.85 -1.95 29.82
N LEU A 155 -6.94 -2.14 28.86
CA LEU A 155 -5.93 -1.19 28.46
C LEU A 155 -5.98 -1.09 26.93
N ILE A 156 -6.36 0.08 26.41
CA ILE A 156 -6.38 0.37 24.98
C ILE A 156 -5.50 1.58 24.70
N VAL A 157 -4.65 1.47 23.69
CA VAL A 157 -3.78 2.55 23.24
C VAL A 157 -3.99 2.78 21.75
N PRO A 158 -4.10 4.05 21.28
CA PRO A 158 -4.23 4.38 19.88
C PRO A 158 -3.03 3.94 19.05
N LEU A 159 -3.29 3.42 17.86
CA LEU A 159 -2.30 3.21 16.82
C LEU A 159 -2.22 4.49 15.98
N THR A 160 -1.14 5.24 16.15
CA THR A 160 -0.95 6.55 15.51
C THR A 160 0.21 6.52 14.54
N PHE A 161 -0.01 6.97 13.30
CA PHE A 161 1.01 7.14 12.29
C PHE A 161 0.85 8.52 11.61
N HIS A 162 1.94 9.29 11.48
CA HIS A 162 1.91 10.66 10.95
C HIS A 162 0.81 11.55 11.56
N ASN A 163 0.68 11.54 12.87
CA ASN A 163 -0.35 12.28 13.64
C ASN A 163 -1.81 11.91 13.31
N LYS A 164 -2.03 10.79 12.62
CA LYS A 164 -3.36 10.24 12.35
C LYS A 164 -3.56 8.95 13.13
N VAL A 165 -4.63 8.87 13.90
CA VAL A 165 -5.05 7.63 14.54
C VAL A 165 -5.66 6.72 13.48
N GLN A 166 -5.07 5.54 13.30
CA GLN A 166 -5.49 4.55 12.30
C GLN A 166 -6.34 3.43 12.91
N GLY A 167 -6.26 3.27 14.23
CA GLY A 167 -6.91 2.20 14.96
C GLY A 167 -6.44 2.15 16.40
N PHE A 168 -6.47 0.98 16.99
CA PHE A 168 -6.03 0.78 18.36
C PHE A 168 -5.55 -0.65 18.61
N ILE A 169 -4.75 -0.80 19.65
CA ILE A 169 -4.34 -2.08 20.21
C ILE A 169 -4.83 -2.15 21.65
N GLY A 170 -5.36 -3.28 22.06
CA GLY A 170 -5.90 -3.44 23.42
C GLY A 170 -5.60 -4.79 24.03
N PHE A 171 -5.58 -4.79 25.37
CA PHE A 171 -5.50 -5.99 26.19
C PHE A 171 -6.51 -5.90 27.33
N ASP A 172 -7.29 -6.96 27.47
CA ASP A 172 -8.40 -7.04 28.41
C ASP A 172 -8.20 -8.19 29.38
N SER A 173 -8.68 -8.00 30.61
CA SER A 173 -8.81 -9.06 31.61
C SER A 173 -10.27 -9.40 31.85
N ILE A 174 -10.57 -10.68 31.82
CA ILE A 174 -11.92 -11.24 31.97
C ILE A 174 -12.08 -11.91 33.34
N ARG A 175 -11.06 -12.59 33.84
CA ARG A 175 -11.11 -13.33 35.11
C ARG A 175 -11.21 -12.42 36.33
N THR A 176 -10.36 -11.39 36.35
CA THR A 176 -10.22 -10.52 37.53
C THR A 176 -10.05 -9.08 37.10
N SER A 177 -10.64 -8.15 37.86
CA SER A 177 -10.28 -6.74 37.79
C SER A 177 -8.80 -6.58 38.18
N ARG A 178 -8.08 -5.76 37.44
CA ARG A 178 -6.68 -5.46 37.73
C ARG A 178 -6.35 -4.00 37.43
N PHE A 179 -5.45 -3.44 38.18
CA PHE A 179 -4.90 -2.13 37.88
C PHE A 179 -3.73 -2.28 36.88
N TRP A 180 -3.73 -1.47 35.83
CA TRP A 180 -2.64 -1.34 34.90
C TRP A 180 -1.63 -0.37 35.49
N THR A 181 -0.37 -0.76 35.58
CA THR A 181 0.71 0.08 36.10
C THR A 181 1.11 1.12 35.07
N ALA A 182 1.71 2.23 35.51
CA ALA A 182 2.26 3.25 34.60
C ALA A 182 3.30 2.65 33.64
N SER A 183 4.12 1.70 34.12
CA SER A 183 5.09 1.01 33.28
C SER A 183 4.42 0.18 32.16
N GLU A 184 3.35 -0.55 32.47
CA GLU A 184 2.62 -1.32 31.44
C GLU A 184 1.99 -0.41 30.38
N VAL A 185 1.50 0.77 30.77
CA VAL A 185 0.98 1.77 29.83
C VAL A 185 2.11 2.33 28.95
N GLU A 186 3.28 2.64 29.51
CA GLU A 186 4.45 3.06 28.75
C GLU A 186 4.91 1.97 27.78
N ASP A 187 4.99 0.72 28.22
CA ASP A 187 5.35 -0.42 27.40
C ASP A 187 4.35 -0.59 26.23
N MET A 188 3.05 -0.41 26.52
CA MET A 188 2.00 -0.47 25.52
C MET A 188 2.13 0.62 24.45
N HIS A 189 2.53 1.84 24.82
CA HIS A 189 2.83 2.91 23.86
C HIS A 189 3.98 2.56 22.91
N ILE A 190 5.05 1.96 23.44
CA ILE A 190 6.17 1.52 22.61
C ILE A 190 5.69 0.45 21.61
N ILE A 191 4.92 -0.52 22.09
CA ILE A 191 4.36 -1.59 21.28
C ILE A 191 3.40 -1.02 20.22
N ALA A 192 2.50 -0.10 20.61
CA ALA A 192 1.58 0.56 19.70
C ALA A 192 2.31 1.31 18.58
N GLY A 193 3.43 1.99 18.89
CA GLY A 193 4.30 2.63 17.91
C GLY A 193 4.87 1.63 16.90
N ILE A 194 5.37 0.49 17.37
CA ILE A 194 5.89 -0.58 16.51
C ILE A 194 4.79 -1.13 15.59
N PHE A 195 3.62 -1.45 16.16
CA PHE A 195 2.49 -1.97 15.38
C PHE A 195 1.99 -0.95 14.35
N SER A 196 1.92 0.34 14.70
CA SER A 196 1.54 1.41 13.77
C SER A 196 2.43 1.44 12.53
N ILE A 197 3.75 1.39 12.70
CA ILE A 197 4.72 1.38 11.60
C ILE A 197 4.58 0.12 10.74
N ILE A 198 4.43 -1.04 11.35
CA ILE A 198 4.33 -2.32 10.64
C ILE A 198 3.03 -2.41 9.83
N ILE A 199 1.91 -2.00 10.43
CA ILE A 199 0.59 -2.02 9.77
C ILE A 199 0.60 -1.07 8.57
N GLU A 200 1.11 0.15 8.72
CA GLU A 200 1.23 1.12 7.64
C GLU A 200 2.10 0.57 6.49
N ARG A 201 3.24 -0.02 6.81
CA ARG A 201 4.10 -0.65 5.81
C ARG A 201 3.38 -1.75 5.02
N TRP A 202 2.59 -2.58 5.70
CA TRP A 202 1.85 -3.65 5.03
C TRP A 202 0.72 -3.12 4.17
N GLN A 203 -0.03 -2.12 4.64
CA GLN A 203 -1.06 -1.45 3.85
C GLN A 203 -0.46 -0.80 2.60
N THR A 204 0.66 -0.11 2.74
CA THR A 204 1.37 0.51 1.61
C THR A 204 1.85 -0.54 0.59
N ASN A 205 2.46 -1.62 1.05
CA ASN A 205 2.93 -2.70 0.19
C ASN A 205 1.75 -3.40 -0.53
N TYR A 206 0.66 -3.68 0.19
CA TYR A 206 -0.55 -4.27 -0.39
C TYR A 206 -1.13 -3.37 -1.49
N ASN A 207 -1.30 -2.07 -1.23
CA ASN A 207 -1.81 -1.11 -2.20
C ASN A 207 -0.89 -0.98 -3.43
N LEU A 208 0.43 -1.02 -3.23
CA LEU A 208 1.41 -1.00 -4.31
C LEU A 208 1.30 -2.25 -5.19
N GLU A 209 1.18 -3.43 -4.60
CA GLU A 209 1.01 -4.68 -5.33
C GLU A 209 -0.30 -4.72 -6.11
N GLU A 210 -1.41 -4.29 -5.51
CA GLU A 210 -2.70 -4.21 -6.20
C GLU A 210 -2.66 -3.22 -7.37
N SER A 211 -2.01 -2.07 -7.19
CA SER A 211 -1.80 -1.08 -8.26
C SER A 211 -0.95 -1.66 -9.39
N ARG A 212 0.14 -2.37 -9.08
CA ARG A 212 0.98 -3.06 -10.06
C ARG A 212 0.20 -4.11 -10.85
N LYS A 213 -0.60 -4.94 -10.16
CA LYS A 213 -1.46 -5.96 -10.80
C LYS A 213 -2.48 -5.31 -11.73
N ARG A 214 -3.08 -4.20 -11.29
CA ARG A 214 -4.04 -3.44 -12.10
C ARG A 214 -3.40 -2.86 -13.35
N ILE A 215 -2.24 -2.22 -13.23
CA ILE A 215 -1.47 -1.67 -14.36
C ILE A 215 -1.09 -2.80 -15.34
N SER A 216 -0.55 -3.91 -14.85
CA SER A 216 -0.18 -5.07 -15.68
C SER A 216 -1.39 -5.62 -16.45
N LYS A 217 -2.54 -5.78 -15.78
CA LYS A 217 -3.79 -6.25 -16.41
C LYS A 217 -4.30 -5.28 -17.48
N LEU A 218 -4.22 -3.98 -17.24
CA LEU A 218 -4.59 -2.96 -18.22
C LEU A 218 -3.64 -2.96 -19.42
N SER A 219 -2.33 -3.05 -19.18
CA SER A 219 -1.31 -3.15 -20.21
C SER A 219 -1.52 -4.38 -21.10
N THR A 220 -1.75 -5.55 -20.50
CA THR A 220 -2.05 -6.78 -21.26
C THR A 220 -3.30 -6.63 -22.12
N LYS A 221 -4.39 -6.07 -21.57
CA LYS A 221 -5.61 -5.81 -22.33
C LYS A 221 -5.37 -4.84 -23.48
N PHE A 222 -4.64 -3.75 -23.23
CA PHE A 222 -4.29 -2.79 -24.27
C PHE A 222 -3.53 -3.47 -25.41
N GLN A 223 -2.50 -4.26 -25.10
CA GLN A 223 -1.71 -4.98 -26.10
C GLN A 223 -2.59 -5.95 -26.92
N GLN A 224 -3.49 -6.67 -26.28
CA GLN A 224 -4.42 -7.56 -26.99
C GLN A 224 -5.34 -6.77 -27.93
N PHE A 225 -5.93 -5.66 -27.47
CA PHE A 225 -6.75 -4.82 -28.32
C PHE A 225 -5.94 -4.24 -29.49
N PHE A 226 -4.80 -3.66 -29.20
CA PHE A 226 -3.93 -3.02 -30.16
C PHE A 226 -3.50 -3.97 -31.27
N ASN A 227 -3.06 -5.19 -30.94
CA ASN A 227 -2.57 -6.17 -31.90
C ASN A 227 -3.72 -6.85 -32.68
N ASN A 228 -4.93 -6.95 -32.11
CA ASN A 228 -6.08 -7.54 -32.80
C ASN A 228 -6.91 -6.53 -33.62
N LEU A 229 -6.54 -5.25 -33.66
CA LEU A 229 -7.19 -4.31 -34.55
C LEU A 229 -7.00 -4.73 -36.02
N PRO A 230 -8.08 -4.70 -36.86
CA PRO A 230 -7.98 -5.06 -38.27
C PRO A 230 -7.35 -3.97 -39.15
N ILE A 231 -6.96 -2.86 -38.54
CA ILE A 231 -6.29 -1.71 -39.18
C ILE A 231 -4.89 -1.54 -38.62
N GLY A 232 -3.96 -1.07 -39.44
CA GLY A 232 -2.62 -0.69 -39.01
C GLY A 232 -2.68 0.50 -38.06
N VAL A 233 -1.94 0.43 -36.96
CA VAL A 233 -1.82 1.52 -35.98
C VAL A 233 -0.35 1.69 -35.59
N GLU A 234 0.11 2.92 -35.72
CA GLU A 234 1.47 3.35 -35.37
C GLU A 234 1.42 4.41 -34.29
N LEU A 235 2.31 4.29 -33.31
CA LEU A 235 2.50 5.25 -32.24
C LEU A 235 3.91 5.84 -32.31
N TYR A 236 4.00 7.16 -32.36
CA TYR A 236 5.23 7.90 -32.43
C TYR A 236 5.42 8.80 -31.22
N ASP A 237 6.67 9.03 -30.84
CA ASP A 237 7.01 10.04 -29.83
C ASP A 237 6.86 11.48 -30.36
N ALA A 238 7.18 12.46 -29.52
CA ALA A 238 7.08 13.88 -29.87
C ALA A 238 8.06 14.30 -30.99
N GLU A 239 9.18 13.61 -31.13
CA GLU A 239 10.22 13.82 -32.14
C GLU A 239 9.92 13.05 -33.44
N GLY A 240 8.85 12.22 -33.43
CA GLY A 240 8.38 11.45 -34.56
C GLY A 240 9.08 10.10 -34.75
N TYR A 241 9.73 9.56 -33.72
CA TYR A 241 10.25 8.19 -33.76
C TYR A 241 9.16 7.19 -33.44
N LEU A 242 9.06 6.11 -34.19
CA LEU A 242 8.09 5.03 -33.99
C LEU A 242 8.42 4.27 -32.71
N ILE A 243 7.52 4.34 -31.75
CA ILE A 243 7.66 3.70 -30.43
C ILE A 243 6.81 2.44 -30.29
N ASP A 244 5.72 2.34 -31.06
CA ASP A 244 4.87 1.15 -31.06
C ASP A 244 4.13 0.98 -32.40
N ILE A 245 3.83 -0.29 -32.77
CA ILE A 245 3.15 -0.66 -34.01
C ILE A 245 2.42 -1.98 -33.80
N ASN A 246 1.19 -2.10 -34.34
CA ASN A 246 0.42 -3.32 -34.19
C ASN A 246 0.66 -4.34 -35.30
N ASP A 247 0.17 -5.58 -35.10
CA ASP A 247 0.39 -6.68 -36.04
C ASP A 247 -0.25 -6.44 -37.42
N ALA A 248 -1.33 -5.67 -37.49
CA ALA A 248 -1.94 -5.36 -38.78
C ALA A 248 -1.02 -4.48 -39.61
N ASP A 249 -0.35 -3.53 -38.98
CA ASP A 249 0.54 -2.59 -39.62
C ASP A 249 1.86 -3.24 -40.09
N THR A 250 2.43 -4.15 -39.29
CA THR A 250 3.58 -4.94 -39.69
C THR A 250 3.30 -5.74 -40.98
N ARG A 251 2.08 -6.25 -41.13
CA ARG A 251 1.65 -6.92 -42.38
C ARG A 251 1.48 -5.95 -43.55
N ILE A 252 0.97 -4.72 -43.27
CA ILE A 252 0.83 -3.67 -44.30
C ILE A 252 2.21 -3.30 -44.89
N PHE A 253 3.19 -3.07 -44.01
CA PHE A 253 4.55 -2.63 -44.42
C PHE A 253 5.50 -3.78 -44.74
N GLY A 254 5.08 -5.04 -44.51
CA GLY A 254 5.91 -6.21 -44.85
C GLY A 254 7.22 -6.24 -44.10
N SER A 255 7.21 -5.86 -42.81
CA SER A 255 8.40 -5.78 -42.00
C SER A 255 8.11 -6.20 -40.55
N SER A 256 9.11 -6.70 -39.85
CA SER A 256 8.96 -7.03 -38.47
C SER A 256 8.98 -5.77 -37.59
N ARG A 257 8.32 -5.85 -36.44
CA ARG A 257 8.30 -4.78 -35.41
C ARG A 257 9.72 -4.28 -35.07
N GLU A 258 10.70 -5.18 -34.98
CA GLU A 258 12.07 -4.85 -34.62
C GLU A 258 12.76 -3.93 -35.63
N TYR A 259 12.46 -4.08 -36.95
CA TYR A 259 13.01 -3.24 -37.98
C TYR A 259 12.27 -1.92 -38.17
N LEU A 260 11.01 -1.84 -37.71
CA LEU A 260 10.21 -0.63 -37.84
C LEU A 260 10.38 0.30 -36.63
N LEU A 261 10.55 -0.24 -35.43
CA LEU A 261 10.76 0.59 -34.24
C LEU A 261 11.97 1.51 -34.37
N GLY A 262 11.80 2.77 -33.99
CA GLY A 262 12.85 3.79 -34.04
C GLY A 262 13.01 4.47 -35.40
N VAL A 263 12.25 4.09 -36.46
CA VAL A 263 12.21 4.89 -37.68
C VAL A 263 11.54 6.23 -37.42
N ASN A 264 11.99 7.29 -38.10
CA ASN A 264 11.48 8.62 -37.87
C ASN A 264 10.48 9.03 -38.97
N LEU A 265 9.22 9.23 -38.61
CA LEU A 265 8.11 9.62 -39.47
C LEU A 265 8.46 10.80 -40.39
N PHE A 266 9.14 11.82 -39.86
CA PHE A 266 9.52 13.03 -40.61
C PHE A 266 10.64 12.83 -41.60
N LYS A 267 11.27 11.66 -41.61
CA LYS A 267 12.30 11.24 -42.59
C LYS A 267 11.76 10.18 -43.55
N ASN A 268 10.45 9.86 -43.51
CA ASN A 268 9.89 8.84 -44.38
C ASN A 268 9.83 9.31 -45.81
N PRO A 269 10.59 8.69 -46.77
CA PRO A 269 10.71 9.15 -48.13
C PRO A 269 9.41 8.93 -48.95
N ALA A 270 8.54 8.03 -48.52
CA ALA A 270 7.26 7.76 -49.20
C ALA A 270 6.14 8.74 -48.76
N VAL A 271 6.39 9.61 -47.79
CA VAL A 271 5.42 10.59 -47.32
C VAL A 271 5.76 11.99 -47.85
N PRO A 272 4.89 12.60 -48.65
CA PRO A 272 5.15 13.94 -49.20
C PRO A 272 5.34 15.00 -48.11
N GLU A 273 6.25 15.92 -48.27
CA GLU A 273 6.63 16.96 -47.31
C GLU A 273 5.44 17.82 -46.84
N ARG A 274 4.51 18.12 -47.78
CA ARG A 274 3.25 18.84 -47.45
C ARG A 274 2.45 18.12 -46.36
N ILE A 275 2.46 16.77 -46.35
CA ILE A 275 1.75 15.92 -45.41
C ILE A 275 2.50 15.92 -44.06
N LEU A 276 3.83 15.73 -44.10
CA LEU A 276 4.66 15.82 -42.90
C LEU A 276 4.47 17.16 -42.18
N ASN A 277 4.35 18.26 -42.91
CA ASN A 277 4.08 19.59 -42.37
C ASN A 277 2.65 19.73 -41.78
N GLN A 278 1.68 18.96 -42.26
CA GLN A 278 0.34 18.90 -41.64
C GLN A 278 0.37 18.12 -40.33
N ILE A 279 1.09 16.99 -40.29
CA ILE A 279 1.27 16.18 -39.09
C ILE A 279 1.93 17.01 -37.98
N LYS A 280 2.97 17.76 -38.30
CA LYS A 280 3.66 18.66 -37.35
C LYS A 280 2.77 19.71 -36.70
N LYS A 281 1.64 20.07 -37.32
CA LYS A 281 0.63 20.97 -36.73
C LYS A 281 -0.16 20.34 -35.57
N LYS A 282 0.06 19.05 -35.29
CA LYS A 282 -0.49 18.32 -34.14
C LYS A 282 -2.03 18.26 -34.07
N LYS A 283 -2.73 18.58 -35.19
CA LYS A 283 -4.18 18.48 -35.32
C LYS A 283 -4.56 17.13 -35.94
N ALA A 284 -5.82 16.75 -35.78
CA ALA A 284 -6.36 15.60 -36.48
C ALA A 284 -6.22 15.80 -38.00
N PHE A 285 -5.78 14.77 -38.70
CA PHE A 285 -5.58 14.78 -40.14
C PHE A 285 -6.11 13.48 -40.78
N SER A 286 -6.45 13.56 -42.05
CA SER A 286 -6.81 12.40 -42.87
C SER A 286 -6.44 12.70 -44.32
N PHE A 287 -5.71 11.80 -44.94
CA PHE A 287 -5.33 11.93 -46.34
C PHE A 287 -5.11 10.56 -47.00
N PRO A 288 -5.37 10.46 -48.36
CA PRO A 288 -4.93 9.31 -49.12
C PRO A 288 -3.45 9.39 -49.39
N LEU A 289 -2.76 8.28 -49.28
CA LEU A 289 -1.33 8.13 -49.51
C LEU A 289 -1.06 6.98 -50.49
N ALA A 290 -0.41 7.24 -51.57
CA ALA A 290 0.21 6.22 -52.43
C ALA A 290 1.60 5.93 -51.83
N TYR A 291 1.73 4.83 -51.12
CA TYR A 291 2.95 4.43 -50.45
C TYR A 291 3.80 3.55 -51.37
N ASP A 292 4.89 4.10 -51.86
CA ASP A 292 5.79 3.42 -52.78
C ASP A 292 6.95 2.73 -52.04
N PHE A 293 6.93 1.41 -52.05
CA PHE A 293 7.97 0.60 -51.39
C PHE A 293 9.33 0.66 -52.08
N ASN A 294 9.40 1.08 -53.37
CA ASN A 294 10.70 1.30 -54.06
C ASN A 294 11.49 2.44 -53.37
N CYS A 295 10.80 3.55 -53.00
CA CYS A 295 11.44 4.64 -52.27
C CYS A 295 12.01 4.17 -50.91
N ILE A 296 11.32 3.27 -50.21
CA ILE A 296 11.77 2.72 -48.92
C ILE A 296 13.06 1.90 -49.09
N ARG A 297 13.06 1.02 -50.08
CA ARG A 297 14.22 0.17 -50.40
C ARG A 297 15.43 1.02 -50.85
N ASP A 298 15.23 1.93 -51.76
CA ASP A 298 16.29 2.73 -52.37
C ASP A 298 16.98 3.63 -51.31
N THR A 299 16.20 4.14 -50.34
CA THR A 299 16.72 4.95 -49.23
C THR A 299 17.15 4.14 -48.02
N ARG A 300 16.87 2.83 -47.99
CA ARG A 300 17.09 1.94 -46.82
C ARG A 300 16.44 2.47 -45.55
N TYR A 301 15.23 3.02 -45.70
CA TYR A 301 14.55 3.64 -44.58
C TYR A 301 14.16 2.61 -43.48
N TYR A 302 13.67 1.43 -43.89
CA TYR A 302 13.58 0.21 -43.10
C TYR A 302 13.62 -1.03 -44.02
N ASN A 303 13.79 -2.22 -43.44
CA ASN A 303 13.77 -3.47 -44.20
C ASN A 303 12.32 -3.93 -44.42
N SER A 304 11.92 -4.08 -45.68
CA SER A 304 10.61 -4.63 -46.07
C SER A 304 10.79 -5.85 -46.95
N ASN A 305 9.92 -6.83 -46.82
CA ASN A 305 9.83 -7.97 -47.73
C ASN A 305 8.95 -7.69 -48.97
N ILE A 306 8.35 -6.48 -49.01
CA ILE A 306 7.58 -6.01 -50.16
C ILE A 306 8.50 -5.27 -51.11
N SER A 307 8.45 -5.66 -52.41
CA SER A 307 9.23 -5.00 -53.48
C SER A 307 8.29 -4.71 -54.65
N ASP A 308 8.62 -3.63 -55.38
CA ASP A 308 7.95 -3.24 -56.62
C ASP A 308 6.42 -3.04 -56.50
N GLU A 309 5.96 -2.62 -55.33
CA GLU A 309 4.53 -2.41 -55.05
C GLU A 309 4.29 -0.98 -54.57
N VAL A 310 3.15 -0.44 -54.99
CA VAL A 310 2.56 0.80 -54.42
C VAL A 310 1.26 0.45 -53.73
N LYS A 311 1.20 0.71 -52.43
CA LYS A 311 -0.06 0.55 -51.66
C LYS A 311 -0.79 1.88 -51.53
N TYR A 312 -2.11 1.84 -51.76
CA TYR A 312 -2.97 2.99 -51.57
C TYR A 312 -3.56 2.90 -50.16
N LEU A 313 -3.15 3.83 -49.30
CA LEU A 313 -3.54 3.85 -47.89
C LEU A 313 -4.40 5.09 -47.63
N MET A 314 -5.37 4.95 -46.70
CA MET A 314 -6.04 6.08 -46.09
C MET A 314 -5.42 6.29 -44.71
N VAL A 315 -4.55 7.26 -44.59
CA VAL A 315 -3.87 7.56 -43.33
C VAL A 315 -4.68 8.58 -42.54
N LYS A 316 -4.98 8.25 -41.30
CA LYS A 316 -5.61 9.15 -40.34
C LYS A 316 -4.74 9.22 -39.10
N GLY A 317 -4.64 10.40 -38.51
CA GLY A 317 -3.83 10.54 -37.31
C GLY A 317 -4.21 11.76 -36.48
N ILE A 318 -3.69 11.76 -35.27
CA ILE A 318 -3.83 12.86 -34.30
C ILE A 318 -2.50 13.07 -33.58
N GLY A 319 -2.25 14.32 -33.18
CA GLY A 319 -1.24 14.61 -32.17
C GLY A 319 -1.77 14.23 -30.80
N LEU A 320 -0.95 13.51 -30.05
CA LEU A 320 -1.25 13.15 -28.65
C LEU A 320 -0.73 14.25 -27.73
N ASN A 321 -1.56 14.68 -26.80
CA ASN A 321 -1.20 15.71 -25.83
C ASN A 321 -1.55 15.23 -24.43
N ASP A 322 -0.62 15.43 -23.52
CA ASP A 322 -0.81 15.27 -22.09
C ASP A 322 -1.08 16.64 -21.44
N ARG A 323 -1.79 16.65 -20.31
CA ARG A 323 -2.14 17.90 -19.61
C ARG A 323 -0.93 18.53 -18.93
N GLU A 324 0.02 17.71 -18.48
CA GLU A 324 1.19 18.12 -17.71
C GLU A 324 2.41 18.32 -18.62
N PHE A 325 2.64 17.39 -19.58
CA PHE A 325 3.81 17.36 -20.43
C PHE A 325 3.60 17.99 -21.82
N GLY A 326 2.38 18.39 -22.14
CA GLY A 326 2.04 18.96 -23.43
C GLY A 326 2.00 17.91 -24.55
N HIS A 327 2.65 18.17 -25.70
CA HIS A 327 2.67 17.24 -26.82
C HIS A 327 3.60 16.06 -26.53
N ILE A 328 3.05 14.84 -26.55
CA ILE A 328 3.75 13.60 -26.24
C ILE A 328 3.97 12.68 -27.44
N GLY A 329 3.35 12.97 -28.59
CA GLY A 329 3.55 12.15 -29.78
C GLY A 329 2.42 12.18 -30.78
N TYR A 330 2.38 11.20 -31.67
CA TYR A 330 1.41 11.07 -32.75
C TYR A 330 0.87 9.64 -32.80
N LEU A 331 -0.43 9.51 -33.09
CA LEU A 331 -1.08 8.24 -33.40
C LEU A 331 -1.52 8.28 -34.87
N LEU A 332 -1.11 7.28 -35.67
CA LEU A 332 -1.51 7.08 -37.05
C LEU A 332 -2.24 5.74 -37.20
N ARG A 333 -3.18 5.68 -38.17
CA ARG A 333 -3.91 4.47 -38.51
C ARG A 333 -4.26 4.43 -39.99
#